data_3616f48d3a0e859bd5b53fb3bc925e1d
#
_entry.id   3616f48d3a0e859bd5b53fb3bc925e1d
#
_cell.length_a   1.000
_cell.length_b   1.000
_cell.length_c   1.000
_cell.angle_alpha   90.00
_cell.angle_beta   90.00
_cell.angle_gamma   90.00
#
_symmetry.space_group_name_H-M   'P 1'
#
loop_
_entity.id
_entity.type
_entity.pdbx_description
1 polymer ?
#
loop_
_entity_poly.entity_id
_entity_poly.type
_entity_poly.pdbx_seq_one_letter_code
_entity_poly.pdbx_strand_id
1 'polypeptide(L)'
;MIKTLLSPFKNFGWFKRLNAKVSYELLAKYIPADDWHFMNYGYVPEPGERTLDLPDDPKVQRYPMQMYYCLALKAEIPGKNVLEVGSGRGGGARLIAERLKPATYTGLDLAHNAVELARRIHQLPNLRFIQGSADAIPVADNSID
;
A
#
# COMPACT_ATOMS: atom_id res chain seq x y z
N MET A 1 6.95 31.67 -9.62
CA MET A 1 6.26 31.96 -10.90
C MET A 1 5.49 30.74 -11.49
N ILE A 2 5.96 29.51 -11.39
CA ILE A 2 5.27 28.31 -11.92
C ILE A 2 3.98 27.97 -11.16
N LYS A 3 3.90 28.24 -9.84
CA LYS A 3 2.70 27.95 -9.01
C LYS A 3 1.45 28.73 -9.44
N THR A 4 1.59 29.90 -10.02
CA THR A 4 0.48 30.76 -10.42
C THR A 4 -0.12 30.35 -11.77
N LEU A 5 0.71 29.81 -12.68
CA LEU A 5 0.27 29.40 -14.03
C LEU A 5 -0.62 28.14 -14.01
N LEU A 6 -0.44 27.26 -13.02
CA LEU A 6 -1.17 25.99 -12.88
C LEU A 6 -2.42 26.09 -11.99
N SER A 7 -2.67 27.29 -11.43
CA SER A 7 -3.81 27.56 -10.53
C SER A 7 -5.17 27.17 -11.10
N PRO A 8 -5.52 27.50 -12.36
CA PRO A 8 -6.83 27.16 -12.93
C PRO A 8 -7.07 25.67 -13.14
N PHE A 9 -6.02 24.87 -13.25
CA PHE A 9 -6.14 23.43 -13.52
C PHE A 9 -6.24 22.58 -12.26
N LYS A 10 -5.99 23.13 -11.08
CA LYS A 10 -5.97 22.39 -9.81
C LYS A 10 -7.29 21.70 -9.45
N ASN A 11 -8.41 22.17 -9.98
CA ASN A 11 -9.73 21.63 -9.70
C ASN A 11 -10.19 20.56 -10.69
N PHE A 12 -9.47 20.36 -11.80
CA PHE A 12 -9.81 19.33 -12.77
C PHE A 12 -9.37 17.94 -12.28
N GLY A 13 -10.28 16.97 -12.28
CA GLY A 13 -10.02 15.61 -11.80
C GLY A 13 -8.84 14.94 -12.48
N TRP A 14 -8.69 15.10 -13.80
CA TRP A 14 -7.56 14.58 -14.57
C TRP A 14 -6.21 15.17 -14.14
N PHE A 15 -6.17 16.46 -13.78
CA PHE A 15 -4.94 17.12 -13.33
C PHE A 15 -4.52 16.61 -11.94
N LYS A 16 -5.49 16.40 -11.04
CA LYS A 16 -5.22 15.79 -9.72
C LYS A 16 -4.67 14.37 -9.88
N ARG A 17 -5.25 13.57 -10.78
CA ARG A 17 -4.77 12.20 -11.07
C ARG A 17 -3.36 12.19 -11.66
N LEU A 18 -3.08 13.07 -12.63
CA LEU A 18 -1.76 13.20 -13.22
C LEU A 18 -0.71 13.64 -12.20
N ASN A 19 -1.03 14.65 -11.38
CA ASN A 19 -0.13 15.15 -10.35
C ASN A 19 0.14 14.08 -9.27
N ALA A 20 -0.88 13.36 -8.83
CA ALA A 20 -0.71 12.25 -7.91
C ALA A 20 0.20 11.17 -8.52
N LYS A 21 -0.10 10.72 -9.76
CA LYS A 21 0.72 9.73 -10.45
C LYS A 21 2.18 10.15 -10.55
N VAL A 22 2.46 11.37 -11.02
CA VAL A 22 3.83 11.88 -11.15
C VAL A 22 4.53 11.98 -9.78
N SER A 23 3.83 12.45 -8.76
CA SER A 23 4.40 12.57 -7.42
C SER A 23 4.76 11.20 -6.84
N TYR A 24 3.87 10.21 -6.93
CA TYR A 24 4.14 8.86 -6.43
C TYR A 24 5.22 8.14 -7.24
N GLU A 25 5.29 8.33 -8.56
CA GLU A 25 6.37 7.80 -9.39
C GLU A 25 7.73 8.37 -8.98
N LEU A 26 7.81 9.68 -8.74
CA LEU A 26 9.03 10.32 -8.29
C LEU A 26 9.44 9.86 -6.89
N LEU A 27 8.50 9.77 -5.95
CA LEU A 27 8.74 9.26 -4.60
C LEU A 27 9.26 7.81 -4.63
N ALA A 28 8.64 6.95 -5.45
CA ALA A 28 9.07 5.56 -5.58
C ALA A 28 10.47 5.45 -6.19
N LYS A 29 10.86 6.37 -7.08
CA LYS A 29 12.15 6.36 -7.77
C LYS A 29 13.30 6.89 -6.92
N TYR A 30 13.06 7.97 -6.16
CA TYR A 30 14.16 8.74 -5.54
C TYR A 30 14.31 8.53 -4.04
N ILE A 31 13.32 7.94 -3.36
CA ILE A 31 13.43 7.65 -1.93
C ILE A 31 13.80 6.18 -1.75
N PRO A 32 14.90 5.87 -1.04
CA PRO A 32 15.33 4.50 -0.78
C PRO A 32 14.23 3.63 -0.18
N ALA A 33 14.15 2.37 -0.60
CA ALA A 33 13.13 1.43 -0.13
C ALA A 33 13.34 1.04 1.34
N ASP A 34 14.60 1.05 1.79
CA ASP A 34 14.99 0.55 3.11
C ASP A 34 14.46 1.41 4.26
N ASP A 35 14.17 2.68 3.97
CA ASP A 35 13.75 3.63 5.00
C ASP A 35 12.24 3.96 4.96
N TRP A 36 11.51 3.54 3.92
CA TRP A 36 10.11 3.96 3.77
C TRP A 36 9.22 2.92 3.05
N HIS A 37 8.79 1.91 3.79
CA HIS A 37 7.89 0.87 3.28
C HIS A 37 6.40 1.24 3.35
N PHE A 38 6.03 2.11 4.29
CA PHE A 38 4.65 2.49 4.58
C PHE A 38 4.42 3.98 4.33
N MET A 39 3.30 4.30 3.68
CA MET A 39 2.90 5.66 3.33
C MET A 39 1.62 6.09 4.08
N ASN A 40 1.51 5.72 5.34
CA ASN A 40 0.42 6.10 6.21
C ASN A 40 0.93 6.82 7.47
N TYR A 41 0.02 7.45 8.21
CA TYR A 41 0.35 8.20 9.43
C TYR A 41 0.54 7.34 10.67
N GLY A 42 0.24 6.04 10.56
CA GLY A 42 0.31 5.14 11.70
C GLY A 42 -0.92 5.18 12.61
N TYR A 43 -0.94 4.25 13.54
CA TYR A 43 -2.00 4.11 14.56
C TYR A 43 -1.41 3.68 15.90
N VAL A 44 -1.79 4.36 16.96
CA VAL A 44 -1.49 3.98 18.33
C VAL A 44 -2.68 3.21 18.87
N PRO A 45 -2.52 1.92 19.22
CA PRO A 45 -3.62 1.11 19.74
C PRO A 45 -4.16 1.65 21.06
N GLU A 46 -5.46 1.55 21.26
CA GLU A 46 -6.09 1.82 22.55
C GLU A 46 -5.81 0.69 23.55
N PRO A 47 -5.90 0.95 24.86
CA PRO A 47 -5.74 -0.07 25.88
C PRO A 47 -6.70 -1.27 25.66
N GLY A 48 -6.13 -2.47 25.53
CA GLY A 48 -6.88 -3.71 25.27
C GLY A 48 -7.03 -4.09 23.80
N GLU A 49 -6.61 -3.25 22.87
CA GLU A 49 -6.56 -3.63 21.46
C GLU A 49 -5.36 -4.56 21.16
N ARG A 50 -5.52 -5.39 20.13
CA ARG A 50 -4.43 -6.25 19.67
C ARG A 50 -3.27 -5.43 19.10
N THR A 51 -2.08 -5.73 19.58
CA THR A 51 -0.83 -5.14 19.09
C THR A 51 0.02 -6.15 18.35
N LEU A 52 0.78 -5.65 17.37
CA LEU A 52 1.85 -6.42 16.76
C LEU A 52 3.01 -6.56 17.76
N ASP A 53 3.47 -7.81 17.93
CA ASP A 53 4.74 -8.07 18.57
C ASP A 53 5.87 -7.73 17.58
N LEU A 54 6.58 -6.64 17.85
CA LEU A 54 7.61 -6.07 17.00
C LEU A 54 8.86 -5.78 17.83
N PRO A 55 10.06 -5.98 17.25
CA PRO A 55 11.32 -5.62 17.89
C PRO A 55 11.32 -4.15 18.34
N ASP A 56 11.99 -3.88 19.45
CA ASP A 56 12.22 -2.51 19.91
C ASP A 56 13.41 -1.90 19.17
N ASP A 57 13.18 -1.61 17.89
CA ASP A 57 14.14 -1.02 16.95
C ASP A 57 13.53 0.24 16.34
N PRO A 58 14.20 1.40 16.43
CA PRO A 58 13.71 2.65 15.83
C PRO A 58 13.51 2.60 14.32
N LYS A 59 14.16 1.67 13.61
CA LYS A 59 13.95 1.44 12.17
C LYS A 59 12.64 0.74 11.86
N VAL A 60 12.02 0.08 12.85
CA VAL A 60 10.72 -0.56 12.68
C VAL A 60 9.64 0.49 12.63
N GLN A 61 8.92 0.55 11.53
CA GLN A 61 7.80 1.47 11.33
C GLN A 61 6.54 0.98 12.09
N ARG A 62 6.66 0.88 13.43
CA ARG A 62 5.70 0.28 14.35
C ARG A 62 4.27 0.80 14.15
N TYR A 63 4.08 2.10 14.19
CA TYR A 63 2.74 2.70 14.09
C TYR A 63 2.10 2.54 12.71
N PRO A 64 2.81 2.74 11.59
CA PRO A 64 2.34 2.38 10.27
C PRO A 64 1.94 0.91 10.11
N MET A 65 2.75 -0.01 10.62
CA MET A 65 2.44 -1.45 10.64
C MET A 65 1.21 -1.77 11.47
N GLN A 66 1.09 -1.15 12.66
CA GLN A 66 -0.03 -1.34 13.55
C GLN A 66 -1.36 -0.89 12.90
N MET A 67 -1.35 0.22 12.15
CA MET A 67 -2.53 0.69 11.43
C MET A 67 -3.04 -0.36 10.44
N TYR A 68 -2.18 -0.93 9.62
CA TYR A 68 -2.53 -2.00 8.69
C TYR A 68 -3.09 -3.23 9.42
N TYR A 69 -2.41 -3.64 10.49
CA TYR A 69 -2.79 -4.82 11.25
C TYR A 69 -4.16 -4.67 11.92
N CYS A 70 -4.43 -3.56 12.58
CA CYS A 70 -5.72 -3.28 13.21
C CYS A 70 -6.88 -3.27 12.19
N LEU A 71 -6.66 -2.69 11.01
CA LEU A 71 -7.67 -2.70 9.95
C LEU A 71 -7.91 -4.13 9.43
N ALA A 72 -6.86 -4.87 9.16
CA ALA A 72 -6.94 -6.23 8.63
C ALA A 72 -7.57 -7.23 9.62
N LEU A 73 -7.40 -7.02 10.93
CA LEU A 73 -8.06 -7.85 11.95
C LEU A 73 -9.58 -7.71 11.96
N LYS A 74 -10.14 -6.67 11.37
CA LYS A 74 -11.60 -6.48 11.25
C LYS A 74 -12.19 -7.24 10.07
N ALA A 75 -11.35 -7.84 9.22
CA ALA A 75 -11.75 -8.66 8.10
C ALA A 75 -11.33 -10.12 8.33
N GLU A 76 -12.05 -11.05 7.75
CA GLU A 76 -11.75 -12.49 7.81
C GLU A 76 -10.70 -12.84 6.73
N ILE A 77 -9.45 -12.41 6.91
CA ILE A 77 -8.35 -12.54 5.93
C ILE A 77 -7.83 -13.97 5.75
N PRO A 78 -7.68 -14.81 6.82
CA PRO A 78 -7.07 -16.14 6.67
C PRO A 78 -7.78 -17.00 5.62
N GLY A 79 -7.00 -17.52 4.65
CA GLY A 79 -7.50 -18.39 3.58
C GLY A 79 -8.29 -17.70 2.47
N LYS A 80 -8.45 -16.38 2.52
CA LYS A 80 -9.19 -15.57 1.53
C LYS A 80 -8.32 -15.09 0.37
N ASN A 81 -8.97 -14.74 -0.73
CA ASN A 81 -8.34 -14.03 -1.84
C ASN A 81 -8.52 -12.52 -1.61
N VAL A 82 -7.46 -11.84 -1.31
CA VAL A 82 -7.47 -10.42 -0.90
C VAL A 82 -6.93 -9.52 -2.00
N LEU A 83 -7.61 -8.40 -2.24
CA LEU A 83 -7.15 -7.31 -3.09
C LEU A 83 -6.99 -6.04 -2.26
N GLU A 84 -5.80 -5.47 -2.26
CA GLU A 84 -5.51 -4.13 -1.73
C GLU A 84 -5.40 -3.14 -2.88
N VAL A 85 -6.23 -2.10 -2.89
CA VAL A 85 -6.20 -1.03 -3.89
C VAL A 85 -5.41 0.16 -3.32
N GLY A 86 -4.39 0.59 -4.06
CA GLY A 86 -3.47 1.62 -3.60
C GLY A 86 -2.37 1.06 -2.69
N SER A 87 -1.80 -0.09 -3.05
CA SER A 87 -0.81 -0.80 -2.22
C SER A 87 0.55 -0.08 -2.10
N GLY A 88 0.79 0.94 -2.92
CA GLY A 88 2.03 1.71 -2.91
C GLY A 88 3.26 0.82 -3.01
N ARG A 89 4.17 0.96 -2.05
CA ARG A 89 5.42 0.17 -1.95
C ARG A 89 5.25 -1.24 -1.38
N GLY A 90 4.02 -1.64 -1.04
CA GLY A 90 3.68 -3.00 -0.65
C GLY A 90 4.01 -3.40 0.78
N GLY A 91 4.44 -2.48 1.65
CA GLY A 91 4.77 -2.80 3.04
C GLY A 91 3.59 -3.38 3.81
N GLY A 92 2.40 -2.79 3.65
CA GLY A 92 1.15 -3.28 4.23
C GLY A 92 0.76 -4.64 3.68
N ALA A 93 0.78 -4.78 2.35
CA ALA A 93 0.48 -6.04 1.66
C ALA A 93 1.38 -7.18 2.17
N ARG A 94 2.69 -6.94 2.26
CA ARG A 94 3.62 -7.91 2.82
C ARG A 94 3.29 -8.29 4.26
N LEU A 95 3.07 -7.30 5.12
CA LEU A 95 2.74 -7.53 6.53
C LEU A 95 1.52 -8.43 6.67
N ILE A 96 0.43 -8.13 5.95
CA ILE A 96 -0.81 -8.88 6.03
C ILE A 96 -0.67 -10.28 5.43
N ALA A 97 -0.02 -10.41 4.27
CA ALA A 97 0.22 -11.70 3.64
C ALA A 97 1.05 -12.64 4.55
N GLU A 98 2.03 -12.08 5.26
CA GLU A 98 2.89 -12.82 6.18
C GLU A 98 2.19 -13.18 7.50
N ARG A 99 1.42 -12.26 8.09
CA ARG A 99 0.85 -12.41 9.45
C ARG A 99 -0.52 -13.07 9.46
N LEU A 100 -1.38 -12.76 8.49
CA LEU A 100 -2.77 -13.25 8.46
C LEU A 100 -3.01 -14.38 7.45
N LYS A 101 -1.99 -14.77 6.66
CA LYS A 101 -2.01 -15.96 5.79
C LYS A 101 -3.26 -16.06 4.89
N PRO A 102 -3.56 -15.05 4.06
CA PRO A 102 -4.55 -15.21 3.00
C PRO A 102 -4.16 -16.33 2.03
N ALA A 103 -5.13 -16.90 1.29
CA ALA A 103 -4.83 -17.83 0.21
C ALA A 103 -4.03 -17.11 -0.88
N THR A 104 -4.49 -15.90 -1.26
CA THR A 104 -3.73 -14.98 -2.13
C THR A 104 -3.90 -13.55 -1.63
N TYR A 105 -2.84 -12.75 -1.78
CA TYR A 105 -2.88 -11.30 -1.55
C TYR A 105 -2.37 -10.58 -2.80
N THR A 106 -3.19 -9.74 -3.38
CA THR A 106 -2.84 -8.95 -4.57
C THR A 106 -2.82 -7.48 -4.20
N GLY A 107 -1.66 -6.84 -4.30
CA GLY A 107 -1.52 -5.38 -4.20
C GLY A 107 -1.68 -4.75 -5.58
N LEU A 108 -2.62 -3.82 -5.72
CA LEU A 108 -2.85 -3.03 -6.93
C LEU A 108 -2.41 -1.60 -6.69
N ASP A 109 -1.60 -1.04 -7.57
CA ASP A 109 -1.25 0.39 -7.53
C ASP A 109 -1.14 0.99 -8.94
N LEU A 110 -1.42 2.28 -9.04
CA LEU A 110 -1.35 3.04 -10.29
C LEU A 110 0.09 3.33 -10.71
N ALA A 111 0.99 3.52 -9.72
CA ALA A 111 2.37 3.93 -9.92
C ALA A 111 3.25 2.74 -10.34
N HIS A 112 3.71 2.74 -11.59
CA HIS A 112 4.57 1.68 -12.12
C HIS A 112 5.81 1.42 -11.25
N ASN A 113 6.54 2.48 -10.89
CA ASN A 113 7.77 2.36 -10.11
C ASN A 113 7.52 1.80 -8.69
N ALA A 114 6.37 2.08 -8.09
CA ALA A 114 5.99 1.52 -6.79
C ALA A 114 5.74 0.01 -6.90
N VAL A 115 5.01 -0.42 -7.94
CA VAL A 115 4.73 -1.84 -8.20
C VAL A 115 6.01 -2.62 -8.49
N GLU A 116 6.90 -2.11 -9.34
CA GLU A 116 8.19 -2.76 -9.63
C GLU A 116 9.08 -2.86 -8.39
N LEU A 117 9.11 -1.81 -7.57
CA LEU A 117 9.81 -1.85 -6.29
C LEU A 117 9.22 -2.91 -5.37
N ALA A 118 7.88 -2.93 -5.19
CA ALA A 118 7.19 -3.89 -4.34
C ALA A 118 7.44 -5.34 -4.76
N ARG A 119 7.38 -5.64 -6.06
CA ARG A 119 7.72 -6.96 -6.63
C ARG A 119 9.13 -7.40 -6.31
N ARG A 120 10.08 -6.47 -6.34
CA ARG A 120 11.49 -6.75 -6.09
C ARG A 120 11.79 -7.04 -4.62
N ILE A 121 11.19 -6.27 -3.70
CA ILE A 121 11.54 -6.34 -2.27
C ILE A 121 10.61 -7.24 -1.45
N HIS A 122 9.41 -7.56 -1.93
CA HIS A 122 8.44 -8.36 -1.20
C HIS A 122 8.09 -9.64 -1.97
N GLN A 123 8.80 -10.71 -1.66
CA GLN A 123 8.61 -12.01 -2.29
C GLN A 123 8.06 -13.02 -1.28
N LEU A 124 6.75 -13.30 -1.38
CA LEU A 124 6.07 -14.36 -0.63
C LEU A 124 5.22 -15.20 -1.60
N PRO A 125 5.05 -16.51 -1.33
CA PRO A 125 4.32 -17.41 -2.24
C PRO A 125 2.86 -17.00 -2.48
N ASN A 126 2.25 -16.34 -1.50
CA ASN A 126 0.85 -15.90 -1.52
C ASN A 126 0.69 -14.39 -1.82
N LEU A 127 1.76 -13.68 -2.22
CA LEU A 127 1.76 -12.24 -2.45
C LEU A 127 2.16 -11.89 -3.87
N ARG A 128 1.38 -11.05 -4.52
CA ARG A 128 1.72 -10.49 -5.84
C ARG A 128 1.33 -9.02 -5.94
N PHE A 129 1.97 -8.31 -6.87
CA PHE A 129 1.67 -6.90 -7.15
C PHE A 129 1.36 -6.72 -8.63
N ILE A 130 0.30 -5.95 -8.92
CA ILE A 130 -0.12 -5.63 -10.27
C ILE A 130 -0.28 -4.13 -10.44
N GLN A 131 0.07 -3.63 -11.61
CA GLN A 131 -0.21 -2.23 -11.95
C GLN A 131 -1.62 -2.10 -12.49
N GLY A 132 -2.36 -1.12 -12.01
CA GLY A 132 -3.71 -0.85 -12.49
C GLY A 132 -4.37 0.33 -11.79
N SER A 133 -5.52 0.74 -12.32
CA SER A 133 -6.35 1.80 -11.75
C SER A 133 -7.50 1.21 -10.94
N ALA A 134 -7.85 1.88 -9.84
CA ALA A 134 -9.07 1.58 -9.08
C ALA A 134 -10.36 1.79 -9.90
N ASP A 135 -10.31 2.59 -10.95
CA ASP A 135 -11.44 2.82 -11.87
C ASP A 135 -11.65 1.62 -12.84
N ALA A 136 -10.63 0.75 -13.00
CA ALA A 136 -10.65 -0.41 -13.89
C ALA A 136 -9.75 -1.51 -13.28
N ILE A 137 -10.28 -2.21 -12.31
CA ILE A 137 -9.55 -3.23 -11.55
C ILE A 137 -9.32 -4.47 -12.44
N PRO A 138 -8.06 -4.87 -12.71
CA PRO A 138 -7.75 -5.93 -13.66
C PRO A 138 -7.77 -7.33 -13.00
N VAL A 139 -8.87 -7.69 -12.36
CA VAL A 139 -9.10 -9.03 -11.80
C VAL A 139 -10.43 -9.59 -12.34
N ALA A 140 -10.55 -10.90 -12.38
CA ALA A 140 -11.78 -11.55 -12.83
C ALA A 140 -12.92 -11.29 -11.83
N ASP A 141 -14.15 -11.26 -12.35
CA ASP A 141 -15.34 -11.16 -11.51
C ASP A 141 -15.42 -12.34 -10.53
N ASN A 142 -15.89 -12.09 -9.33
CA ASN A 142 -16.01 -13.09 -8.24
C ASN A 142 -14.70 -13.81 -7.86
N SER A 143 -13.54 -13.22 -8.15
CA SER A 143 -12.23 -13.80 -7.81
C SER A 143 -11.64 -13.31 -6.48
N ILE A 144 -12.26 -12.34 -5.84
CA ILE A 144 -11.86 -11.75 -4.56
C ILE A 144 -13.00 -11.97 -3.55
N ASP A 145 -12.63 -12.26 -2.31
CA ASP A 145 -13.55 -12.52 -1.19
C ASP A 145 -14.00 -11.25 -0.44
#